data_4742ae1df1f4c3e909c52bc692134540
#
_entry.id   4742ae1df1f4c3e909c52bc692134540
#
_cell.length_a   1.000
_cell.length_b   1.000
_cell.length_c   1.000
_cell.angle_alpha   90.00
_cell.angle_beta   90.00
_cell.angle_gamma   90.00
#
_symmetry.space_group_name_H-M   'P 1'
#
loop_
_entity.id
_entity.type
_entity.pdbx_description
1 polymer ?
#
loop_
_entity_poly.entity_id
_entity_poly.type
_entity_poly.pdbx_seq_one_letter_code
_entity_poly.pdbx_strand_id
1 'polypeptide(L)'
;MRYIIVPANTPEQDRFVSISDFKECMHRGGEVGFIWKGTRYGVVRYGQDNKISVYVANRQETERLYDTADEALEYMVGEDRLRDVITQVTVLDRTI
;
A
#
# COMPACT_ATOMS: atom_id res chain seq x y z
N MET A 1 -28.24 -11.70 -22.24
CA MET A 1 -27.89 -11.76 -20.83
C MET A 1 -26.99 -10.58 -20.49
N ARG A 2 -27.25 -10.10 -19.38
CA ARG A 2 -26.44 -9.05 -18.88
C ARG A 2 -25.63 -9.59 -17.70
N TYR A 3 -24.37 -9.41 -17.74
CA TYR A 3 -23.59 -9.82 -16.59
C TYR A 3 -23.48 -8.64 -15.64
N ILE A 4 -23.31 -8.97 -14.39
CA ILE A 4 -23.13 -7.96 -13.38
C ILE A 4 -21.67 -7.55 -13.42
N ILE A 5 -21.45 -6.27 -13.62
CA ILE A 5 -20.12 -5.73 -13.49
C ILE A 5 -19.89 -5.55 -12.00
N VAL A 6 -19.03 -6.37 -11.46
CA VAL A 6 -18.66 -6.21 -10.06
C VAL A 6 -17.70 -5.02 -10.01
N PRO A 7 -18.12 -3.92 -9.42
CA PRO A 7 -17.23 -2.77 -9.35
C PRO A 7 -15.99 -3.11 -8.54
N ALA A 8 -14.93 -2.38 -8.80
CA ALA A 8 -13.76 -2.47 -7.97
C ALA A 8 -14.17 -2.20 -6.52
N ASN A 9 -13.46 -2.80 -5.59
CA ASN A 9 -13.75 -2.57 -4.18
C ASN A 9 -13.71 -1.07 -3.88
N THR A 10 -14.56 -0.65 -2.95
CA THR A 10 -14.51 0.72 -2.48
C THR A 10 -13.28 0.89 -1.59
N PRO A 11 -12.82 2.12 -1.36
CA PRO A 11 -11.70 2.34 -0.43
C PRO A 11 -11.95 1.74 0.96
N GLU A 12 -13.19 1.73 1.40
CA GLU A 12 -13.54 1.13 2.70
C GLU A 12 -13.35 -0.38 2.68
N GLN A 13 -13.67 -1.03 1.57
CA GLN A 13 -13.51 -2.48 1.44
C GLN A 13 -12.05 -2.88 1.33
N ASP A 14 -11.23 -2.04 0.69
CA ASP A 14 -9.81 -2.32 0.51
C ASP A 14 -8.97 -1.89 1.71
N ARG A 15 -9.54 -1.09 2.59
CA ARG A 15 -8.81 -0.57 3.74
C ARG A 15 -8.18 -1.69 4.54
N PHE A 16 -6.96 -1.44 5.00
CA PHE A 16 -6.29 -2.38 5.89
C PHE A 16 -6.91 -2.28 7.29
N VAL A 17 -7.33 -3.41 7.80
CA VAL A 17 -7.98 -3.45 9.11
C VAL A 17 -6.97 -3.53 10.25
N SER A 18 -5.73 -3.84 9.94
CA SER A 18 -4.66 -3.95 10.93
C SER A 18 -3.31 -3.89 10.23
N ILE A 19 -2.26 -3.70 11.03
CA ILE A 19 -0.89 -3.79 10.52
C ILE A 19 -0.66 -5.20 9.97
N SER A 20 -1.20 -6.22 10.62
CA SER A 20 -1.05 -7.61 10.15
C SER A 20 -1.65 -7.80 8.77
N ASP A 21 -2.78 -7.15 8.48
CA ASP A 21 -3.42 -7.21 7.17
C ASP A 21 -2.49 -6.65 6.09
N PHE A 22 -1.85 -5.52 6.38
CA PHE A 22 -0.87 -4.94 5.46
C PHE A 22 0.32 -5.88 5.24
N LYS A 23 0.86 -6.42 6.32
CA LYS A 23 2.00 -7.33 6.24
C LYS A 23 1.65 -8.57 5.43
N GLU A 24 0.45 -9.10 5.62
CA GLU A 24 -0.03 -10.25 4.86
C GLU A 24 -0.12 -9.93 3.38
N CYS A 25 -0.64 -8.75 3.03
CA CYS A 25 -0.72 -8.29 1.66
C CYS A 25 0.68 -8.26 1.02
N MET A 26 1.64 -7.67 1.72
CA MET A 26 3.01 -7.60 1.23
C MET A 26 3.65 -8.98 1.13
N HIS A 27 3.37 -9.85 2.08
CA HIS A 27 3.90 -11.22 2.08
C HIS A 27 3.44 -11.98 0.84
N ARG A 28 2.22 -11.73 0.39
CA ARG A 28 1.66 -12.37 -0.81
C ARG A 28 2.08 -11.72 -2.11
N GLY A 29 2.92 -10.69 -2.05
CA GLY A 29 3.37 -10.00 -3.25
C GLY A 29 2.39 -8.97 -3.77
N GLY A 30 1.52 -8.44 -2.91
CA GLY A 30 0.53 -7.46 -3.31
C GLY A 30 1.11 -6.10 -3.66
N GLU A 31 0.30 -5.33 -4.39
CA GLU A 31 0.62 -3.94 -4.74
C GLU A 31 -0.50 -3.08 -4.17
N VAL A 32 -0.12 -1.93 -3.63
CA VAL A 32 -1.08 -1.03 -2.98
C VAL A 32 -0.83 0.40 -3.43
N GLY A 33 -1.92 1.08 -3.77
CA GLY A 33 -1.90 2.53 -3.94
C GLY A 33 -2.82 3.14 -2.92
N PHE A 34 -2.38 4.20 -2.26
CA PHE A 34 -3.23 4.86 -1.26
C PHE A 34 -2.97 6.36 -1.22
N ILE A 35 -3.91 7.08 -0.59
CA ILE A 35 -3.78 8.51 -0.36
C ILE A 35 -3.75 8.76 1.15
N TRP A 36 -2.84 9.63 1.56
CA TRP A 36 -2.78 10.12 2.92
C TRP A 36 -2.56 11.63 2.88
N LYS A 37 -3.50 12.37 3.47
CA LYS A 37 -3.45 13.84 3.54
C LYS A 37 -3.16 14.49 2.19
N GLY A 38 -3.86 14.00 1.17
CA GLY A 38 -3.79 14.57 -0.17
C GLY A 38 -2.62 14.11 -1.02
N THR A 39 -1.70 13.31 -0.47
CA THR A 39 -0.56 12.80 -1.22
C THR A 39 -0.78 11.33 -1.55
N ARG A 40 -0.47 10.96 -2.79
CA ARG A 40 -0.65 9.60 -3.28
C ARG A 40 0.65 8.83 -3.16
N TYR A 41 0.55 7.62 -2.61
CA TYR A 41 1.69 6.74 -2.38
C TYR A 41 1.48 5.39 -3.04
N GLY A 42 2.57 4.70 -3.28
CA GLY A 42 2.52 3.32 -3.75
C GLY A 42 3.43 2.42 -2.92
N VAL A 43 3.03 1.17 -2.81
CA VAL A 43 3.84 0.12 -2.18
C VAL A 43 3.80 -1.08 -3.10
N VAL A 44 4.96 -1.55 -3.52
CA VAL A 44 5.09 -2.67 -4.48
C VAL A 44 6.17 -3.63 -3.99
N ARG A 45 5.91 -4.91 -4.09
CA ARG A 45 6.92 -5.92 -3.80
C ARG A 45 7.52 -6.41 -5.11
N TYR A 46 8.83 -6.28 -5.25
CA TYR A 46 9.55 -6.79 -6.41
C TYR A 46 9.86 -8.27 -6.21
N GLY A 47 9.29 -9.11 -7.08
CA GLY A 47 9.39 -10.55 -6.92
C GLY A 47 10.81 -11.10 -6.98
N GLN A 48 11.64 -10.57 -7.87
CA GLN A 48 13.00 -11.09 -8.06
C GLN A 48 13.91 -10.79 -6.88
N ASP A 49 13.84 -9.56 -6.38
CA ASP A 49 14.73 -9.11 -5.31
C ASP A 49 14.10 -9.29 -3.94
N ASN A 50 12.83 -9.65 -3.90
CA ASN A 50 12.09 -9.81 -2.65
C ASN A 50 12.13 -8.53 -1.81
N LYS A 51 12.22 -7.39 -2.46
CA LYS A 51 12.24 -6.08 -1.80
C LYS A 51 10.88 -5.43 -1.87
N ILE A 52 10.59 -4.60 -0.87
CA ILE A 52 9.36 -3.82 -0.84
C ILE A 52 9.74 -2.37 -1.11
N SER A 53 9.14 -1.78 -2.14
CA SER A 53 9.35 -0.40 -2.51
C SER A 53 8.19 0.44 -2.01
N VAL A 54 8.49 1.55 -1.35
CA VAL A 54 7.51 2.54 -0.94
C VAL A 54 7.91 3.87 -1.55
N TYR A 55 6.96 4.58 -2.14
CA TYR A 55 7.27 5.82 -2.87
C TYR A 55 6.06 6.74 -2.94
N VAL A 56 6.33 8.02 -3.21
CA VAL A 56 5.28 8.98 -3.57
C VAL A 56 5.03 8.82 -5.06
N ALA A 57 3.75 8.72 -5.45
CA ALA A 57 3.38 8.52 -6.85
C ALA A 57 3.97 9.61 -7.74
N ASN A 58 4.56 9.19 -8.86
CA ASN A 58 5.19 10.06 -9.85
C ASN A 58 6.42 10.81 -9.34
N ARG A 59 6.99 10.39 -8.21
CA ARG A 59 8.20 10.99 -7.65
C ARG A 59 9.19 9.89 -7.29
N GLN A 60 9.90 9.43 -8.30
CA GLN A 60 10.83 8.31 -8.16
C GLN A 60 11.93 8.55 -7.12
N GLU A 61 12.34 9.80 -6.94
CA GLU A 61 13.37 10.14 -5.97
C GLU A 61 12.94 9.86 -4.53
N THR A 62 11.66 9.64 -4.28
CA THR A 62 11.15 9.36 -2.94
C THR A 62 11.16 7.88 -2.60
N GLU A 63 11.49 7.03 -3.56
CA GLU A 63 11.45 5.58 -3.34
C GLU A 63 12.47 5.14 -2.29
N ARG A 64 12.00 4.23 -1.42
CA ARG A 64 12.86 3.54 -0.47
C ARG A 64 12.57 2.05 -0.55
N LEU A 65 13.60 1.25 -0.46
CA LEU A 65 13.52 -0.20 -0.55
C LEU A 65 13.72 -0.82 0.82
N TYR A 66 12.93 -1.82 1.12
CA TYR A 66 12.96 -2.50 2.42
C TYR A 66 12.96 -4.00 2.21
N ASP A 67 13.59 -4.73 3.14
CA ASP A 67 13.63 -6.18 3.08
C ASP A 67 12.34 -6.82 3.62
N THR A 68 11.65 -6.15 4.52
CA THR A 68 10.45 -6.70 5.15
C THR A 68 9.33 -5.67 5.18
N ALA A 69 8.10 -6.16 5.30
CA ALA A 69 6.94 -5.28 5.44
C ALA A 69 7.02 -4.48 6.74
N ASP A 70 7.57 -5.08 7.79
CA ASP A 70 7.72 -4.39 9.06
C ASP A 70 8.64 -3.19 8.93
N GLU A 71 9.73 -3.33 8.19
CA GLU A 71 10.62 -2.20 7.91
C GLU A 71 9.96 -1.16 7.03
N ALA A 72 9.17 -1.60 6.02
CA ALA A 72 8.47 -0.68 5.12
C ALA A 72 7.49 0.21 5.90
N LEU A 73 6.95 -0.29 6.99
CA LEU A 73 6.03 0.47 7.83
C LEU A 73 6.71 1.65 8.54
N GLU A 74 8.03 1.74 8.50
CA GLU A 74 8.76 2.89 9.05
C GLU A 74 8.85 4.05 8.07
N TYR A 75 8.43 3.87 6.83
CA TYR A 75 8.45 4.93 5.82
C TYR A 75 7.61 6.12 6.28
N MET A 76 8.13 7.34 6.06
CA MET A 76 7.41 8.55 6.45
C MET A 76 6.46 8.99 5.35
N VAL A 77 5.19 9.09 5.68
CA VAL A 77 4.16 9.60 4.78
C VAL A 77 3.82 11.03 5.23
N GLY A 78 4.64 11.98 4.79
CA GLY A 78 4.59 13.32 5.34
C GLY A 78 5.22 13.34 6.71
N GLU A 79 4.49 13.79 7.70
CA GLU A 79 4.96 13.87 9.08
C GLU A 79 4.64 12.59 9.88
N ASP A 80 3.90 11.66 9.27
CA ASP A 80 3.43 10.47 9.96
C ASP A 80 4.19 9.25 9.50
N ARG A 81 4.40 8.31 10.42
CA ARG A 81 4.99 7.03 10.08
C ARG A 81 3.91 6.14 9.49
N LEU A 82 4.22 5.43 8.42
CA LEU A 82 3.22 4.58 7.77
C LEU A 82 2.56 3.63 8.77
N ARG A 83 3.35 3.07 9.67
CA ARG A 83 2.84 2.18 10.73
C ARG A 83 1.67 2.79 11.51
N ASP A 84 1.74 4.09 11.75
CA ASP A 84 0.76 4.76 12.61
C ASP A 84 -0.54 5.07 11.87
N VAL A 85 -0.51 5.09 10.54
CA VAL A 85 -1.67 5.52 9.74
C VAL A 85 -2.17 4.50 8.73
N ILE A 86 -1.50 3.36 8.60
CA ILE A 86 -1.83 2.40 7.54
C ILE A 86 -3.27 1.92 7.59
N THR A 87 -3.89 1.90 8.75
CA THR A 87 -5.29 1.51 8.90
C THR A 87 -6.25 2.66 8.66
N GLN A 88 -5.73 3.88 8.45
CA GLN A 88 -6.53 5.09 8.27
C GLN A 88 -6.45 5.64 6.86
N VAL A 89 -5.44 5.25 6.08
CA VAL A 89 -5.24 5.78 4.73
C VAL A 89 -6.38 5.35 3.81
N THR A 90 -6.63 6.14 2.78
CA THR A 90 -7.61 5.78 1.75
C THR A 90 -6.92 4.90 0.72
N VAL A 91 -7.26 3.64 0.68
CA VAL A 91 -6.69 2.69 -0.27
C VAL A 91 -7.39 2.84 -1.60
N LEU A 92 -6.63 3.17 -2.64
CA LEU A 92 -7.17 3.36 -3.99
C LEU A 92 -7.23 2.06 -4.76
N ASP A 93 -6.22 1.21 -4.57
CA ASP A 93 -6.18 -0.11 -5.18
C ASP A 93 -5.33 -1.03 -4.32
N ARG A 94 -5.61 -2.31 -4.46
CA ARG A 94 -4.94 -3.34 -3.67
C ARG A 94 -5.12 -4.65 -4.43
N THR A 95 -4.02 -5.30 -4.79
CA THR A 95 -4.09 -6.48 -5.63
C THR A 95 -4.34 -7.79 -4.87
N ILE A 96 -4.24 -7.78 -3.57
CA ILE A 96 -4.47 -9.00 -2.79
C ILE A 96 -5.32 -8.71 -1.56
#